data_ba3e862107e76b85027f9a18610a7542
#
_entry.id   ba3e862107e76b85027f9a18610a7542
#
_cell.length_a   1.000
_cell.length_b   1.000
_cell.length_c   1.000
_cell.angle_alpha   90.00
_cell.angle_beta   90.00
_cell.angle_gamma   90.00
#
_symmetry.space_group_name_H-M   'P 1'
#
loop_
_entity.id
_entity.type
_entity.pdbx_description
1 polymer ?
#
loop_
_entity_poly.entity_id
_entity_poly.type
_entity_poly.pdbx_seq_one_letter_code
_entity_poly.pdbx_strand_id
1 'polypeptide(L)'
;RDAQESRGLGDVYKRQIDLTRFFAPFYMIFFGFCMAEGGYGLVIMLGGLAAVMLGRKKGSSAMKEIGMLTMLCGFSGMVFGLMSGSFFGLQLSEWEWLGSLRDHLLTPDILFPLSIGLGAVQVLFAMMINAYVTAHSFGLRYALGLIGWIIVLVDSAAAFLLPESVGFTFHSVAYLVILGVGLVLMFFFNSPGKNIFVNFGLGIWNTYNN
;
A
#
# COMPACT_ATOMS: atom_id res chain seq x y z
N ARG A 1 -4.37 -21.34 -33.70
CA ARG A 1 -3.38 -20.92 -32.67
C ARG A 1 -3.80 -19.63 -31.99
N ASP A 2 -4.16 -18.59 -32.74
CA ASP A 2 -4.49 -17.26 -32.19
C ASP A 2 -5.76 -17.23 -31.34
N ALA A 3 -6.75 -18.11 -31.63
CA ALA A 3 -7.99 -18.21 -30.85
C ALA A 3 -7.80 -18.89 -29.48
N GLN A 4 -6.77 -19.70 -29.29
CA GLN A 4 -6.43 -20.31 -28.01
C GLN A 4 -5.61 -19.36 -27.13
N GLU A 5 -4.72 -18.57 -27.73
CA GLU A 5 -3.99 -17.51 -27.00
C GLU A 5 -4.92 -16.41 -26.52
N SER A 6 -5.88 -15.98 -27.33
CA SER A 6 -6.87 -14.98 -26.93
C SER A 6 -7.82 -15.46 -25.82
N ARG A 7 -8.14 -16.77 -25.76
CA ARG A 7 -8.91 -17.35 -24.66
C ARG A 7 -8.08 -17.45 -23.38
N GLY A 8 -6.80 -17.81 -23.48
CA GLY A 8 -5.88 -17.87 -22.34
C GLY A 8 -5.67 -16.49 -21.70
N LEU A 9 -5.48 -15.44 -22.52
CA LEU A 9 -5.39 -14.06 -22.08
C LEU A 9 -6.69 -13.56 -21.43
N GLY A 10 -7.86 -13.92 -21.98
CA GLY A 10 -9.17 -13.57 -21.41
C GLY A 10 -9.45 -14.23 -20.06
N ASP A 11 -8.98 -15.46 -19.83
CA ASP A 11 -9.13 -16.15 -18.55
C ASP A 11 -8.16 -15.66 -17.49
N VAL A 12 -6.97 -15.21 -17.87
CA VAL A 12 -6.02 -14.51 -16.98
C VAL A 12 -6.59 -13.16 -16.55
N TYR A 13 -7.24 -12.43 -17.44
CA TYR A 13 -7.89 -11.14 -17.13
C TYR A 13 -9.10 -11.30 -16.19
N LYS A 14 -9.84 -12.40 -16.29
CA LYS A 14 -11.00 -12.71 -15.41
C LYS A 14 -10.59 -13.13 -13.99
N ARG A 15 -9.34 -13.54 -13.78
CA ARG A 15 -8.80 -13.91 -12.46
C ARG A 15 -8.03 -12.80 -11.75
N GLN A 16 -7.98 -11.60 -12.31
CA GLN A 16 -7.41 -10.45 -11.59
C GLN A 16 -8.31 -10.15 -10.39
N ILE A 17 -7.75 -10.39 -9.21
CA ILE A 17 -8.35 -9.91 -7.95
C ILE A 17 -8.43 -8.39 -8.07
N ASP A 18 -9.62 -7.83 -7.86
CA ASP A 18 -9.81 -6.38 -7.81
C ASP A 18 -9.07 -5.82 -6.59
N LEU A 19 -7.82 -5.44 -6.82
CA LEU A 19 -6.91 -4.88 -5.82
C LEU A 19 -7.40 -3.53 -5.29
N THR A 20 -8.24 -2.83 -6.03
CA THR A 20 -8.77 -1.50 -5.66
C THR A 20 -9.47 -1.54 -4.31
N ARG A 21 -10.24 -2.60 -4.04
CA ARG A 21 -10.97 -2.77 -2.78
C ARG A 21 -10.04 -2.93 -1.59
N PHE A 22 -8.87 -3.56 -1.78
CA PHE A 22 -7.88 -3.75 -0.73
C PHE A 22 -7.04 -2.51 -0.46
N PHE A 23 -6.80 -1.69 -1.51
CA PHE A 23 -6.03 -0.46 -1.39
C PHE A 23 -6.86 0.74 -0.97
N ALA A 24 -8.18 0.72 -1.15
CA ALA A 24 -9.05 1.84 -0.78
C ALA A 24 -8.87 2.32 0.67
N PRO A 25 -8.76 1.46 1.71
CA PRO A 25 -8.51 1.90 3.08
C PRO A 25 -7.19 2.65 3.25
N PHE A 26 -6.12 2.20 2.57
CA PHE A 26 -4.84 2.88 2.62
C PHE A 26 -4.91 4.26 1.97
N TYR A 27 -5.55 4.37 0.80
CA TYR A 27 -5.78 5.66 0.15
C TYR A 27 -6.59 6.61 1.02
N MET A 28 -7.62 6.12 1.71
CA MET A 28 -8.40 6.92 2.65
C MET A 28 -7.53 7.48 3.77
N ILE A 29 -6.72 6.63 4.42
CA ILE A 29 -5.87 7.04 5.53
C ILE A 29 -4.82 8.04 5.06
N PHE A 30 -4.11 7.75 3.95
CA PHE A 30 -3.11 8.66 3.40
C PHE A 30 -3.70 10.00 2.99
N PHE A 31 -4.84 9.99 2.31
CA PHE A 31 -5.52 11.21 1.91
C PHE A 31 -5.92 12.04 3.12
N GLY A 32 -6.45 11.39 4.17
CA GLY A 32 -6.80 12.03 5.42
C GLY A 32 -5.60 12.70 6.09
N PHE A 33 -4.47 11.99 6.18
CA PHE A 33 -3.23 12.55 6.73
C PHE A 33 -2.70 13.73 5.91
N CYS A 34 -2.66 13.61 4.58
CA CYS A 34 -2.15 14.66 3.70
C CYS A 34 -3.02 15.90 3.70
N MET A 35 -4.36 15.72 3.76
CA MET A 35 -5.31 16.81 3.72
C MET A 35 -5.42 17.50 5.09
N ALA A 36 -5.62 16.73 6.14
CA ALA A 36 -5.75 17.13 7.55
C ALA A 36 -6.59 18.41 7.78
N GLU A 37 -7.63 18.61 6.94
CA GLU A 37 -8.45 19.80 6.93
C GLU A 37 -9.93 19.43 6.75
N GLY A 38 -10.74 19.69 7.78
CA GLY A 38 -12.11 19.20 7.88
C GLY A 38 -13.08 19.83 6.86
N GLY A 39 -12.94 21.13 6.61
CA GLY A 39 -13.83 21.85 5.70
C GLY A 39 -13.64 21.40 4.24
N TYR A 40 -12.40 21.31 3.77
CA TYR A 40 -12.12 20.80 2.43
C TYR A 40 -12.47 19.33 2.29
N GLY A 41 -12.23 18.53 3.34
CA GLY A 41 -12.66 17.13 3.39
C GLY A 41 -14.18 17.00 3.20
N LEU A 42 -14.96 17.85 3.85
CA LEU A 42 -16.42 17.90 3.70
C LEU A 42 -16.82 18.26 2.25
N VAL A 43 -16.19 19.27 1.65
CA VAL A 43 -16.49 19.67 0.25
C VAL A 43 -16.20 18.53 -0.71
N ILE A 44 -15.07 17.84 -0.56
CA ILE A 44 -14.70 16.70 -1.39
C ILE A 44 -15.68 15.54 -1.19
N MET A 45 -16.08 15.26 0.05
CA MET A 45 -17.08 14.24 0.36
C MET A 45 -18.42 14.52 -0.32
N LEU A 46 -18.91 15.75 -0.25
CA LEU A 46 -20.16 16.16 -0.91
C LEU A 46 -20.04 16.12 -2.42
N GLY A 47 -18.89 16.52 -2.99
CA GLY A 47 -18.59 16.40 -4.42
C GLY A 47 -18.59 14.93 -4.89
N GLY A 48 -17.98 14.04 -4.12
CA GLY A 48 -18.00 12.60 -4.35
C GLY A 48 -19.42 12.02 -4.31
N LEU A 49 -20.22 12.42 -3.32
CA LEU A 49 -21.62 12.03 -3.21
C LEU A 49 -22.43 12.48 -4.44
N ALA A 50 -22.25 13.73 -4.86
CA ALA A 50 -22.89 14.26 -6.08
C ALA A 50 -22.47 13.46 -7.34
N ALA A 51 -21.19 13.12 -7.47
CA ALA A 51 -20.69 12.29 -8.55
C ALA A 51 -21.32 10.88 -8.56
N VAL A 52 -21.47 10.25 -7.38
CA VAL A 52 -22.17 8.95 -7.25
C VAL A 52 -23.63 9.07 -7.70
N MET A 53 -24.33 10.12 -7.28
CA MET A 53 -25.74 10.35 -7.64
C MET A 53 -25.90 10.59 -9.15
N LEU A 54 -25.02 11.39 -9.75
CA LEU A 54 -25.00 11.67 -11.18
C LEU A 54 -24.62 10.40 -11.97
N GLY A 55 -23.66 9.63 -11.50
CA GLY A 55 -23.26 8.36 -12.12
C GLY A 55 -24.39 7.33 -12.12
N ARG A 56 -25.19 7.28 -11.04
CA ARG A 56 -26.40 6.45 -11.00
C ARG A 56 -27.45 6.87 -12.03
N LYS A 57 -27.69 8.18 -12.16
CA LYS A 57 -28.65 8.73 -13.15
C LYS A 57 -28.20 8.52 -14.58
N LYS A 58 -26.90 8.63 -14.87
CA LYS A 58 -26.34 8.49 -16.22
C LYS A 58 -25.99 7.04 -16.60
N GLY A 59 -26.14 6.08 -15.68
CA GLY A 59 -25.74 4.68 -15.89
C GLY A 59 -24.24 4.44 -16.06
N SER A 60 -23.39 5.41 -15.64
CA SER A 60 -21.93 5.32 -15.75
C SER A 60 -21.33 4.67 -14.51
N SER A 61 -20.82 3.44 -14.63
CA SER A 61 -20.11 2.74 -13.53
C SER A 61 -18.82 3.46 -13.13
N ALA A 62 -18.04 3.95 -14.09
CA ALA A 62 -16.80 4.67 -13.81
C ALA A 62 -17.03 5.93 -12.96
N MET A 63 -18.07 6.72 -13.29
CA MET A 63 -18.41 7.92 -12.50
C MET A 63 -18.86 7.56 -11.08
N LYS A 64 -19.57 6.45 -10.93
CA LYS A 64 -19.99 5.95 -9.62
C LYS A 64 -18.81 5.49 -8.77
N GLU A 65 -17.86 4.76 -9.35
CA GLU A 65 -16.69 4.23 -8.65
C GLU A 65 -15.73 5.34 -8.22
N ILE A 66 -15.43 6.27 -9.14
CA ILE A 66 -14.61 7.46 -8.83
C ILE A 66 -15.31 8.32 -7.77
N GLY A 67 -16.62 8.55 -7.91
CA GLY A 67 -17.39 9.30 -6.92
C GLY A 67 -17.36 8.64 -5.54
N MET A 68 -17.44 7.31 -5.46
CA MET A 68 -17.37 6.59 -4.20
C MET A 68 -15.99 6.70 -3.55
N LEU A 69 -14.92 6.57 -4.33
CA LEU A 69 -13.55 6.77 -3.84
C LEU A 69 -13.35 8.21 -3.34
N THR A 70 -13.78 9.20 -4.12
CA THR A 70 -13.71 10.63 -3.75
C THR A 70 -14.48 10.91 -2.46
N MET A 71 -15.67 10.34 -2.32
CA MET A 71 -16.50 10.47 -1.11
C MET A 71 -15.79 9.89 0.12
N LEU A 72 -15.19 8.70 -0.02
CA LEU A 72 -14.45 8.04 1.06
C LEU A 72 -13.19 8.82 1.46
N CYS A 73 -12.43 9.30 0.48
CA CYS A 73 -11.27 10.16 0.71
C CYS A 73 -11.66 11.48 1.39
N GLY A 74 -12.74 12.12 0.93
CA GLY A 74 -13.26 13.34 1.54
C GLY A 74 -13.73 13.11 2.98
N PHE A 75 -14.38 11.99 3.26
CA PHE A 75 -14.76 11.59 4.62
C PHE A 75 -13.52 11.43 5.51
N SER A 76 -12.48 10.76 5.02
CA SER A 76 -11.23 10.62 5.76
C SER A 76 -10.58 11.98 6.03
N GLY A 77 -10.47 12.85 5.02
CA GLY A 77 -9.95 14.22 5.17
C GLY A 77 -10.73 15.03 6.20
N MET A 78 -12.07 14.89 6.21
CA MET A 78 -12.92 15.53 7.20
C MET A 78 -12.63 15.02 8.62
N VAL A 79 -12.52 13.71 8.82
CA VAL A 79 -12.23 13.11 10.13
C VAL A 79 -10.86 13.56 10.64
N PHE A 80 -9.81 13.42 9.83
CA PHE A 80 -8.46 13.86 10.23
C PHE A 80 -8.35 15.37 10.40
N GLY A 81 -9.07 16.15 9.61
CA GLY A 81 -9.14 17.59 9.75
C GLY A 81 -9.84 18.02 11.05
N LEU A 82 -10.93 17.38 11.43
CA LEU A 82 -11.57 17.60 12.72
C LEU A 82 -10.66 17.19 13.89
N MET A 83 -9.95 16.07 13.76
CA MET A 83 -8.98 15.64 14.77
C MET A 83 -7.80 16.61 14.88
N SER A 84 -7.35 17.21 13.79
CA SER A 84 -6.31 18.25 13.80
C SER A 84 -6.83 19.62 14.31
N GLY A 85 -8.14 19.76 14.48
CA GLY A 85 -8.77 21.00 14.89
C GLY A 85 -8.78 22.09 13.79
N SER A 86 -8.63 21.70 12.51
CA SER A 86 -8.69 22.60 11.37
C SER A 86 -9.99 22.42 10.59
N PHE A 87 -10.70 23.53 10.39
CA PHE A 87 -11.96 23.56 9.63
C PHE A 87 -12.08 24.88 8.87
N PHE A 88 -11.90 24.85 7.54
CA PHE A 88 -11.81 26.03 6.65
C PHE A 88 -10.78 27.07 7.13
N GLY A 89 -9.64 26.60 7.62
CA GLY A 89 -8.60 27.47 8.15
C GLY A 89 -8.90 28.05 9.55
N LEU A 90 -10.06 27.77 10.10
CA LEU A 90 -10.39 28.09 11.50
C LEU A 90 -9.79 27.03 12.40
N GLN A 91 -9.05 27.46 13.42
CA GLN A 91 -8.54 26.55 14.44
C GLN A 91 -9.61 26.36 15.52
N LEU A 92 -10.20 25.16 15.54
CA LEU A 92 -11.16 24.72 16.56
C LEU A 92 -10.43 24.30 17.85
N SER A 93 -9.46 25.10 18.29
CA SER A 93 -8.53 24.77 19.40
C SER A 93 -9.20 24.73 20.78
N GLU A 94 -10.45 25.11 20.91
CA GLU A 94 -11.17 25.22 22.19
C GLU A 94 -11.82 23.92 22.68
N TRP A 95 -11.77 22.82 21.92
CA TRP A 95 -12.30 21.54 22.36
C TRP A 95 -11.24 20.72 23.09
N GLU A 96 -11.22 20.82 24.42
CA GLU A 96 -10.21 20.23 25.30
C GLU A 96 -9.98 18.72 25.09
N TRP A 97 -11.01 17.94 24.78
CA TRP A 97 -10.88 16.50 24.55
C TRP A 97 -10.21 16.14 23.22
N LEU A 98 -10.29 17.00 22.21
CA LEU A 98 -9.57 16.86 20.94
C LEU A 98 -8.13 17.37 21.05
N GLY A 99 -7.87 18.35 21.95
CA GLY A 99 -6.55 18.90 22.19
C GLY A 99 -5.54 17.83 22.62
N SER A 100 -5.92 16.97 23.55
CA SER A 100 -5.05 15.88 24.02
C SER A 100 -4.69 14.86 22.93
N LEU A 101 -5.63 14.53 22.04
CA LEU A 101 -5.39 13.62 20.93
C LEU A 101 -4.49 14.26 19.85
N ARG A 102 -4.72 15.53 19.57
CA ARG A 102 -3.94 16.34 18.64
C ARG A 102 -2.49 16.47 19.09
N ASP A 103 -2.27 16.84 20.36
CA ASP A 103 -0.94 17.09 20.90
C ASP A 103 -0.09 15.81 21.01
N HIS A 104 -0.74 14.63 21.03
CA HIS A 104 -0.05 13.34 21.10
C HIS A 104 0.07 12.62 19.76
N LEU A 105 -0.88 12.75 18.83
CA LEU A 105 -0.90 11.96 17.60
C LEU A 105 -0.63 12.76 16.33
N LEU A 106 -0.90 14.07 16.33
CA LEU A 106 -0.84 14.90 15.13
C LEU A 106 0.34 15.89 15.12
N THR A 107 1.32 15.68 15.99
CA THR A 107 2.57 16.41 15.92
C THR A 107 3.41 15.96 14.73
N PRO A 108 4.15 16.84 14.05
CA PRO A 108 5.01 16.47 12.92
C PRO A 108 5.99 15.35 13.26
N ASP A 109 6.48 15.31 14.49
CA ASP A 109 7.43 14.31 15.00
C ASP A 109 6.84 12.89 15.03
N ILE A 110 5.52 12.76 15.14
CA ILE A 110 4.81 11.48 15.15
C ILE A 110 4.20 11.18 13.77
N LEU A 111 3.63 12.19 13.11
CA LEU A 111 2.99 12.01 11.79
C LEU A 111 3.99 11.55 10.74
N PHE A 112 5.21 12.08 10.75
CA PHE A 112 6.23 11.73 9.76
C PHE A 112 6.64 10.25 9.85
N PRO A 113 7.11 9.70 10.99
CA PRO A 113 7.42 8.29 11.09
C PRO A 113 6.18 7.39 10.92
N LEU A 114 5.00 7.84 11.36
CA LEU A 114 3.76 7.10 11.18
C LEU A 114 3.38 6.98 9.70
N SER A 115 3.53 8.04 8.90
CA SER A 115 3.26 8.02 7.46
C SER A 115 4.23 7.10 6.71
N ILE A 116 5.52 7.10 7.08
CA ILE A 116 6.52 6.18 6.53
C ILE A 116 6.16 4.73 6.89
N GLY A 117 5.83 4.48 8.15
CA GLY A 117 5.42 3.16 8.62
C GLY A 117 4.18 2.63 7.90
N LEU A 118 3.17 3.49 7.72
CA LEU A 118 1.96 3.15 6.98
C LEU A 118 2.28 2.85 5.51
N GLY A 119 3.18 3.63 4.88
CA GLY A 119 3.65 3.38 3.52
C GLY A 119 4.37 2.04 3.39
N ALA A 120 5.24 1.71 4.33
CA ALA A 120 5.92 0.42 4.37
C ALA A 120 4.93 -0.75 4.51
N VAL A 121 3.94 -0.63 5.40
CA VAL A 121 2.86 -1.62 5.56
C VAL A 121 2.06 -1.78 4.27
N GLN A 122 1.73 -0.68 3.58
CA GLN A 122 1.00 -0.72 2.31
C GLN A 122 1.81 -1.44 1.22
N VAL A 123 3.10 -1.15 1.09
CA VAL A 123 3.98 -1.80 0.10
C VAL A 123 4.10 -3.29 0.41
N LEU A 124 4.36 -3.67 1.66
CA LEU A 124 4.42 -5.07 2.07
C LEU A 124 3.11 -5.80 1.80
N PHE A 125 1.97 -5.17 2.10
CA PHE A 125 0.65 -5.73 1.85
C PHE A 125 0.41 -5.96 0.35
N ALA A 126 0.79 -4.99 -0.51
CA ALA A 126 0.73 -5.12 -1.96
C ALA A 126 1.58 -6.29 -2.46
N MET A 127 2.81 -6.41 -1.96
CA MET A 127 3.73 -7.50 -2.33
C MET A 127 3.21 -8.86 -1.86
N MET A 128 2.63 -8.95 -0.66
CA MET A 128 2.01 -10.19 -0.16
C MET A 128 0.85 -10.64 -1.05
N ILE A 129 -0.03 -9.71 -1.45
CA ILE A 129 -1.14 -10.05 -2.37
C ILE A 129 -0.58 -10.50 -3.72
N ASN A 130 0.41 -9.79 -4.26
CA ASN A 130 1.03 -10.16 -5.53
C ASN A 130 1.71 -11.54 -5.46
N ALA A 131 2.43 -11.83 -4.38
CA ALA A 131 3.04 -13.14 -4.14
C ALA A 131 1.97 -14.24 -4.03
N TYR A 132 0.86 -13.98 -3.33
CA TYR A 132 -0.25 -14.93 -3.21
C TYR A 132 -0.92 -15.21 -4.57
N VAL A 133 -1.23 -14.17 -5.33
CA VAL A 133 -1.83 -14.31 -6.67
C VAL A 133 -0.90 -15.05 -7.62
N THR A 134 0.38 -14.72 -7.61
CA THR A 134 1.40 -15.37 -8.44
C THR A 134 1.55 -16.84 -8.04
N ALA A 135 1.64 -17.14 -6.75
CA ALA A 135 1.74 -18.51 -6.25
C ALA A 135 0.53 -19.38 -6.62
N HIS A 136 -0.67 -18.79 -6.54
CA HIS A 136 -1.91 -19.49 -6.86
C HIS A 136 -2.12 -19.67 -8.36
N SER A 137 -1.71 -18.70 -9.18
CA SER A 137 -1.93 -18.73 -10.64
C SER A 137 -0.87 -19.48 -11.41
N PHE A 138 0.41 -19.36 -11.01
CA PHE A 138 1.57 -19.90 -11.73
C PHE A 138 2.37 -20.91 -10.91
N GLY A 139 2.06 -21.06 -9.64
CA GLY A 139 2.75 -21.95 -8.70
C GLY A 139 3.79 -21.24 -7.84
N LEU A 140 4.10 -21.84 -6.68
CA LEU A 140 4.99 -21.28 -5.66
C LEU A 140 6.38 -20.89 -6.21
N ARG A 141 6.88 -21.64 -7.18
CA ARG A 141 8.22 -21.37 -7.78
C ARG A 141 8.34 -19.99 -8.42
N TYR A 142 7.23 -19.45 -8.94
CA TYR A 142 7.19 -18.11 -9.55
C TYR A 142 7.05 -16.99 -8.52
N ALA A 143 6.55 -17.30 -7.32
CA ALA A 143 6.42 -16.35 -6.23
C ALA A 143 7.69 -16.21 -5.38
N LEU A 144 8.68 -17.12 -5.52
CA LEU A 144 9.89 -17.14 -4.69
C LEU A 144 10.69 -15.83 -4.75
N GLY A 145 10.79 -15.20 -5.93
CA GLY A 145 11.45 -13.91 -6.08
C GLY A 145 10.74 -12.80 -5.28
N LEU A 146 9.40 -12.76 -5.34
CA LEU A 146 8.59 -11.80 -4.56
C LEU A 146 8.68 -12.07 -3.04
N ILE A 147 8.71 -13.34 -2.65
CA ILE A 147 8.92 -13.74 -1.25
C ILE A 147 10.30 -13.29 -0.77
N GLY A 148 11.33 -13.42 -1.61
CA GLY A 148 12.67 -12.90 -1.32
C GLY A 148 12.67 -11.40 -1.04
N TRP A 149 11.96 -10.61 -1.84
CA TRP A 149 11.76 -9.19 -1.62
C TRP A 149 11.08 -8.87 -0.30
N ILE A 150 10.00 -9.60 0.03
CA ILE A 150 9.27 -9.43 1.31
C ILE A 150 10.22 -9.71 2.49
N ILE A 151 11.01 -10.79 2.40
CA ILE A 151 11.98 -11.14 3.45
C ILE A 151 13.00 -10.01 3.64
N VAL A 152 13.60 -9.49 2.56
CA VAL A 152 14.59 -8.40 2.62
C VAL A 152 14.00 -7.14 3.26
N LEU A 153 12.78 -6.75 2.86
CA LEU A 153 12.12 -5.57 3.40
C LEU A 153 11.73 -5.72 4.87
N VAL A 154 11.16 -6.88 5.24
CA VAL A 154 10.77 -7.14 6.63
C VAL A 154 11.99 -7.24 7.55
N ASP A 155 13.05 -7.90 7.11
CA ASP A 155 14.30 -8.05 7.85
C ASP A 155 14.97 -6.68 8.08
N SER A 156 15.04 -5.84 7.02
CA SER A 156 15.58 -4.48 7.12
C SER A 156 14.72 -3.57 8.01
N ALA A 157 13.40 -3.68 7.92
CA ALA A 157 12.48 -2.94 8.78
C ALA A 157 12.60 -3.39 10.24
N ALA A 158 12.74 -4.68 10.49
CA ALA A 158 12.93 -5.23 11.83
C ALA A 158 14.26 -4.75 12.45
N ALA A 159 15.36 -4.75 11.68
CA ALA A 159 16.65 -4.26 12.14
C ALA A 159 16.65 -2.75 12.45
N PHE A 160 15.77 -1.99 11.80
CA PHE A 160 15.61 -0.55 12.05
C PHE A 160 14.69 -0.22 13.23
N LEU A 161 13.60 -0.99 13.38
CA LEU A 161 12.54 -0.68 14.36
C LEU A 161 12.76 -1.34 15.72
N LEU A 162 13.47 -2.49 15.77
CA LEU A 162 13.68 -3.19 17.03
C LEU A 162 14.77 -2.48 17.88
N PRO A 163 14.54 -2.34 19.18
CA PRO A 163 15.53 -1.77 20.08
C PRO A 163 16.76 -2.65 20.15
N GLU A 164 17.93 -2.05 20.35
CA GLU A 164 19.23 -2.75 20.45
C GLU A 164 19.26 -3.83 21.53
N SER A 165 18.41 -3.71 22.55
CA SER A 165 18.25 -4.71 23.61
C SER A 165 17.84 -6.10 23.12
N VAL A 166 17.19 -6.18 21.95
CA VAL A 166 16.79 -7.45 21.33
C VAL A 166 17.96 -8.13 20.62
N GLY A 167 19.07 -7.43 20.40
CA GLY A 167 20.26 -7.94 19.72
C GLY A 167 20.08 -8.18 18.21
N PHE A 168 18.96 -7.73 17.64
CA PHE A 168 18.69 -7.82 16.20
C PHE A 168 19.03 -6.47 15.56
N THR A 169 20.27 -6.35 15.09
CA THR A 169 20.79 -5.14 14.47
C THR A 169 21.35 -5.47 13.10
N PHE A 170 21.63 -4.43 12.28
CA PHE A 170 22.24 -4.60 10.95
C PHE A 170 23.56 -5.38 10.93
N HIS A 171 24.22 -5.53 12.09
CA HIS A 171 25.47 -6.29 12.23
C HIS A 171 25.24 -7.67 12.86
N SER A 172 24.02 -8.02 13.24
CA SER A 172 23.76 -9.33 13.84
C SER A 172 23.87 -10.45 12.79
N VAL A 173 24.40 -11.58 13.21
CA VAL A 173 24.52 -12.77 12.33
C VAL A 173 23.14 -13.21 11.83
N ALA A 174 22.11 -13.11 12.67
CA ALA A 174 20.75 -13.46 12.30
C ALA A 174 20.24 -12.59 11.14
N TYR A 175 20.41 -11.26 11.22
CA TYR A 175 20.07 -10.33 10.13
C TYR A 175 20.79 -10.69 8.84
N LEU A 176 22.13 -10.88 8.89
CA LEU A 176 22.93 -11.17 7.71
C LEU A 176 22.55 -12.51 7.03
N VAL A 177 22.17 -13.51 7.80
CA VAL A 177 21.71 -14.80 7.29
C VAL A 177 20.35 -14.65 6.59
N ILE A 178 19.39 -13.99 7.24
CA ILE A 178 18.05 -13.80 6.67
C ILE A 178 18.11 -12.92 5.42
N LEU A 179 18.89 -11.84 5.47
CA LEU A 179 19.18 -10.97 4.31
C LEU A 179 19.76 -11.77 3.16
N GLY A 180 20.78 -12.61 3.43
CA GLY A 180 21.43 -13.46 2.42
C GLY A 180 20.43 -14.42 1.77
N VAL A 181 19.58 -15.08 2.55
CA VAL A 181 18.52 -15.95 2.02
C VAL A 181 17.54 -15.16 1.15
N GLY A 182 17.08 -14.00 1.63
CA GLY A 182 16.19 -13.12 0.88
C GLY A 182 16.77 -12.68 -0.46
N LEU A 183 18.05 -12.27 -0.48
CA LEU A 183 18.75 -11.87 -1.70
C LEU A 183 18.92 -13.04 -2.67
N VAL A 184 19.25 -14.23 -2.18
CA VAL A 184 19.35 -15.42 -3.04
C VAL A 184 18.00 -15.73 -3.69
N LEU A 185 16.91 -15.70 -2.93
CA LEU A 185 15.57 -15.92 -3.47
C LEU A 185 15.20 -14.84 -4.50
N MET A 186 15.49 -13.59 -4.20
CA MET A 186 15.17 -12.43 -5.04
C MET A 186 15.91 -12.47 -6.39
N PHE A 187 17.21 -12.80 -6.41
CA PHE A 187 18.00 -12.76 -7.63
C PHE A 187 17.97 -14.06 -8.45
N PHE A 188 17.90 -15.22 -7.79
CA PHE A 188 18.06 -16.49 -8.47
C PHE A 188 16.75 -17.25 -8.75
N PHE A 189 15.65 -16.90 -8.07
CA PHE A 189 14.37 -17.62 -8.20
C PHE A 189 13.25 -16.80 -8.85
N ASN A 190 13.61 -15.80 -9.66
CA ASN A 190 12.63 -14.91 -10.29
C ASN A 190 11.90 -15.54 -11.49
N SER A 191 12.55 -16.48 -12.20
CA SER A 191 11.99 -17.15 -13.38
C SER A 191 12.39 -18.63 -13.42
N PRO A 192 11.58 -19.53 -12.87
CA PRO A 192 11.88 -20.96 -12.89
C PRO A 192 11.92 -21.48 -14.35
N GLY A 193 13.02 -22.17 -14.69
CA GLY A 193 13.23 -22.75 -16.02
C GLY A 193 14.22 -21.99 -16.91
N LYS A 194 14.78 -20.87 -16.47
CA LYS A 194 15.86 -20.16 -17.16
C LYS A 194 17.21 -20.43 -16.49
N ASN A 195 18.28 -20.25 -17.27
CA ASN A 195 19.66 -20.39 -16.74
C ASN A 195 19.90 -19.39 -15.60
N ILE A 196 20.79 -19.77 -14.65
CA ILE A 196 21.11 -18.99 -13.45
C ILE A 196 21.55 -17.55 -13.80
N PHE A 197 22.36 -17.38 -14.84
CA PHE A 197 22.81 -16.06 -15.31
C PHE A 197 21.68 -15.20 -15.86
N VAL A 198 20.75 -15.82 -16.59
CA VAL A 198 19.56 -15.12 -17.10
C VAL A 198 18.62 -14.74 -15.95
N ASN A 199 18.46 -15.59 -14.95
CA ASN A 199 17.70 -15.32 -13.75
C ASN A 199 18.28 -14.14 -12.94
N PHE A 200 19.60 -14.10 -12.79
CA PHE A 200 20.29 -13.00 -12.14
C PHE A 200 20.07 -11.68 -12.88
N GLY A 201 20.21 -11.66 -14.22
CA GLY A 201 19.92 -10.47 -15.04
C GLY A 201 18.47 -10.02 -14.95
N LEU A 202 17.51 -10.97 -14.96
CA LEU A 202 16.10 -10.68 -14.76
C LEU A 202 15.79 -10.22 -13.33
N GLY A 203 16.50 -10.73 -12.33
CA GLY A 203 16.41 -10.27 -10.95
C GLY A 203 16.78 -8.80 -10.82
N ILE A 204 17.90 -8.39 -11.41
CA ILE A 204 18.31 -6.98 -11.46
C ILE A 204 17.29 -6.13 -12.22
N TRP A 205 16.82 -6.59 -13.38
CA TRP A 205 15.83 -5.88 -14.19
C TRP A 205 14.51 -5.69 -13.44
N ASN A 206 14.02 -6.71 -12.75
CA ASN A 206 12.79 -6.63 -11.96
C ASN A 206 12.97 -5.75 -10.72
N THR A 207 14.16 -5.72 -10.13
CA THR A 207 14.53 -4.79 -9.05
C THR A 207 14.43 -3.33 -9.49
N TYR A 208 14.80 -3.06 -10.74
CA TYR A 208 14.69 -1.71 -11.30
C TYR A 208 13.25 -1.32 -11.65
N ASN A 209 12.39 -2.28 -12.01
CA ASN A 209 11.02 -2.03 -12.48
C ASN A 209 9.94 -2.13 -11.36
N ASN A 210 10.28 -2.65 -10.16
CA ASN A 210 9.39 -2.69 -9.00
C ASN A 210 9.69 -1.54 -8.04
#